data_0fcb48b4f5f00d919721bf30a125598b
#
_entry.id   0fcb48b4f5f00d919721bf30a125598b
#
_cell.length_a   1.000
_cell.length_b   1.000
_cell.length_c   1.000
_cell.angle_alpha   90.00
_cell.angle_beta   90.00
_cell.angle_gamma   90.00
#
_symmetry.space_group_name_H-M   'P 1'
#
loop_
_entity.id
_entity.type
_entity.pdbx_description
1 polymer ?
#
loop_
_entity_poly.entity_id
_entity_poly.type
_entity_poly.pdbx_seq_one_letter_code
_entity_poly.pdbx_strand_id
1 'polypeptide(L)'
;MIDQTAIIHDTAIVHESAVIGKGVEIGPFTVIGAEVEIGDDTWVGSHVVIKGPTKIARGNKIFQHTSIGEDCQDKKYAGERTFL
;
A
#
# COMPACT_ATOMS: atom_id res chain seq x y z
N MET A 1 9.18 7.00 5.46
CA MET A 1 10.26 6.18 5.93
C MET A 1 10.09 4.73 5.52
N ILE A 2 11.10 4.12 4.99
CA ILE A 2 11.01 2.77 4.49
C ILE A 2 11.94 1.90 5.28
N ASP A 3 11.40 0.81 5.85
CA ASP A 3 12.23 -0.08 6.62
C ASP A 3 13.23 -0.77 5.69
N GLN A 4 14.46 -0.96 6.14
CA GLN A 4 15.47 -1.51 5.28
C GLN A 4 15.21 -2.94 4.87
N THR A 5 14.32 -3.66 5.55
CA THR A 5 14.00 -5.01 5.13
C THR A 5 12.86 -5.04 4.12
N ALA A 6 12.26 -3.91 3.78
CA ALA A 6 11.20 -3.90 2.79
C ALA A 6 11.77 -4.13 1.41
N ILE A 7 11.03 -4.81 0.57
CA ILE A 7 11.45 -5.11 -0.79
C ILE A 7 10.54 -4.35 -1.72
N ILE A 8 11.08 -3.37 -2.43
CA ILE A 8 10.30 -2.52 -3.29
C ILE A 8 10.84 -2.66 -4.70
N HIS A 9 9.96 -3.04 -5.62
CA HIS A 9 10.40 -3.23 -6.99
C HIS A 9 10.87 -1.90 -7.57
N ASP A 10 11.84 -1.97 -8.47
CA ASP A 10 12.42 -0.76 -9.04
C ASP A 10 11.41 0.14 -9.71
N THR A 11 10.35 -0.41 -10.26
CA THR A 11 9.36 0.40 -10.97
C THR A 11 8.27 0.92 -10.05
N ALA A 12 8.28 0.56 -8.77
CA ALA A 12 7.28 1.05 -7.87
C ALA A 12 7.61 2.48 -7.47
N ILE A 13 6.57 3.28 -7.23
CA ILE A 13 6.76 4.66 -6.83
C ILE A 13 6.25 4.81 -5.42
N VAL A 14 7.11 5.21 -4.51
CA VAL A 14 6.75 5.34 -3.11
C VAL A 14 7.02 6.78 -2.70
N HIS A 15 5.99 7.48 -2.25
CA HIS A 15 6.16 8.86 -1.86
C HIS A 15 7.06 8.94 -0.64
N GLU A 16 7.85 10.00 -0.54
CA GLU A 16 8.80 10.07 0.56
C GLU A 16 8.13 10.14 1.91
N SER A 17 6.91 10.58 2.01
CA SER A 17 6.24 10.63 3.29
C SER A 17 5.58 9.31 3.68
N ALA A 18 5.63 8.31 2.81
CA ALA A 18 5.02 7.03 3.13
C ALA A 18 5.84 6.30 4.18
N VAL A 19 5.18 5.51 5.00
CA VAL A 19 5.86 4.71 6.01
C VAL A 19 5.65 3.25 5.67
N ILE A 20 6.73 2.57 5.36
CA ILE A 20 6.68 1.18 4.91
C ILE A 20 7.32 0.32 5.97
N GLY A 21 6.60 -0.64 6.47
CA GLY A 21 7.03 -1.45 7.60
C GLY A 21 8.00 -2.54 7.23
N LYS A 22 8.38 -3.33 8.24
CA LYS A 22 9.37 -4.35 8.07
C LYS A 22 8.83 -5.50 7.26
N GLY A 23 9.61 -6.02 6.36
CA GLY A 23 9.22 -7.20 5.58
C GLY A 23 8.14 -6.94 4.54
N VAL A 24 7.81 -5.68 4.28
CA VAL A 24 6.79 -5.38 3.30
C VAL A 24 7.35 -5.61 1.91
N GLU A 25 6.53 -6.17 1.00
CA GLU A 25 6.94 -6.34 -0.38
C GLU A 25 6.02 -5.53 -1.25
N ILE A 26 6.57 -4.73 -2.14
CA ILE A 26 5.79 -3.91 -3.04
C ILE A 26 6.17 -4.27 -4.47
N GLY A 27 5.19 -4.72 -5.22
CA GLY A 27 5.41 -5.22 -6.58
C GLY A 27 5.58 -4.12 -7.61
N PRO A 28 5.79 -4.52 -8.86
CA PRO A 28 6.09 -3.55 -9.91
C PRO A 28 4.91 -2.66 -10.26
N PHE A 29 5.22 -1.49 -10.71
CA PHE A 29 4.23 -0.53 -11.19
C PHE A 29 3.18 -0.16 -10.14
N THR A 30 3.54 -0.26 -8.88
CA THR A 30 2.67 0.08 -7.78
C THR A 30 2.97 1.50 -7.35
N VAL A 31 1.96 2.26 -6.98
CA VAL A 31 2.13 3.64 -6.56
C VAL A 31 1.64 3.77 -5.13
N ILE A 32 2.53 4.20 -4.24
CA ILE A 32 2.20 4.42 -2.85
C ILE A 32 2.27 5.93 -2.63
N GLY A 33 1.15 6.54 -2.34
CA GLY A 33 1.07 7.99 -2.25
C GLY A 33 1.50 8.55 -0.93
N ALA A 34 1.27 9.83 -0.76
CA ALA A 34 1.67 10.50 0.47
C ALA A 34 0.82 10.05 1.64
N GLU A 35 1.42 10.06 2.81
CA GLU A 35 0.72 9.75 4.05
C GLU A 35 0.08 8.36 4.08
N VAL A 36 0.71 7.42 3.43
CA VAL A 36 0.30 6.03 3.47
C VAL A 36 1.19 5.31 4.46
N GLU A 37 0.59 4.52 5.36
CA GLU A 37 1.37 3.69 6.27
C GLU A 37 1.04 2.25 6.00
N ILE A 38 2.03 1.44 5.78
CA ILE A 38 1.84 0.02 5.48
C ILE A 38 2.48 -0.78 6.60
N GLY A 39 1.68 -1.60 7.27
CA GLY A 39 2.16 -2.37 8.40
C GLY A 39 3.10 -3.48 8.02
N ASP A 40 3.77 -4.05 8.99
CA ASP A 40 4.79 -5.05 8.74
C ASP A 40 4.25 -6.27 8.03
N ASP A 41 5.09 -6.89 7.22
CA ASP A 41 4.78 -8.14 6.55
C ASP A 41 3.59 -8.07 5.60
N THR A 42 3.23 -6.90 5.15
CA THR A 42 2.17 -6.75 4.17
C THR A 42 2.74 -6.99 2.78
N TRP A 43 1.98 -7.65 1.95
CA TRP A 43 2.39 -7.94 0.59
C TRP A 43 1.53 -7.12 -0.35
N VAL A 44 2.15 -6.33 -1.21
CA VAL A 44 1.45 -5.52 -2.17
C VAL A 44 1.84 -6.00 -3.56
N GLY A 45 0.87 -6.37 -4.35
CA GLY A 45 1.14 -6.92 -5.67
C GLY A 45 1.49 -5.85 -6.68
N SER A 46 1.32 -6.16 -7.94
CA SER A 46 1.67 -5.23 -9.00
C SER A 46 0.48 -4.36 -9.36
N HIS A 47 0.76 -3.20 -9.90
CA HIS A 47 -0.28 -2.30 -10.39
C HIS A 47 -1.30 -1.93 -9.30
N VAL A 48 -0.82 -1.67 -8.10
CA VAL A 48 -1.66 -1.30 -7.00
C VAL A 48 -1.49 0.19 -6.75
N VAL A 49 -2.56 0.90 -6.50
CA VAL A 49 -2.48 2.32 -6.21
C VAL A 49 -3.04 2.54 -4.81
N ILE A 50 -2.23 3.09 -3.91
CA ILE A 50 -2.65 3.36 -2.55
C ILE A 50 -2.45 4.84 -2.30
N LYS A 51 -3.52 5.56 -2.02
CA LYS A 51 -3.42 6.97 -1.77
C LYS A 51 -3.73 7.25 -0.32
N GLY A 52 -3.08 8.23 0.21
CA GLY A 52 -3.29 8.59 1.59
C GLY A 52 -4.23 9.74 1.77
N PRO A 53 -4.56 9.98 3.00
CA PRO A 53 -4.03 9.27 4.14
C PRO A 53 -4.68 7.90 4.29
N THR A 54 -3.88 6.88 4.45
CA THR A 54 -4.38 5.51 4.55
C THR A 54 -3.43 4.72 5.44
N LYS A 55 -3.98 3.89 6.30
CA LYS A 55 -3.17 3.07 7.16
C LYS A 55 -3.56 1.62 6.95
N ILE A 56 -2.61 0.80 6.57
CA ILE A 56 -2.86 -0.60 6.31
C ILE A 56 -2.23 -1.41 7.42
N ALA A 57 -3.02 -2.28 8.03
CA ALA A 57 -2.54 -3.09 9.14
C ALA A 57 -1.51 -4.11 8.66
N ARG A 58 -0.78 -4.66 9.58
CA ARG A 58 0.25 -5.63 9.23
C ARG A 58 -0.35 -6.91 8.71
N GLY A 59 0.42 -7.64 7.95
CA GLY A 59 0.05 -8.97 7.52
C GLY A 59 -1.03 -9.03 6.46
N ASN A 60 -1.29 -7.95 5.76
CA ASN A 60 -2.31 -7.96 4.74
C ASN A 60 -1.74 -8.29 3.38
N LYS A 61 -2.60 -8.71 2.47
CA LYS A 61 -2.20 -8.96 1.11
C LYS A 61 -3.08 -8.15 0.20
N ILE A 62 -2.47 -7.33 -0.65
CA ILE A 62 -3.20 -6.46 -1.54
C ILE A 62 -2.88 -6.93 -2.95
N PHE A 63 -3.90 -7.44 -3.66
CA PHE A 63 -3.66 -8.03 -4.95
C PHE A 63 -3.62 -7.00 -6.05
N GLN A 64 -3.13 -7.41 -7.19
CA GLN A 64 -2.92 -6.50 -8.30
C GLN A 64 -4.18 -5.79 -8.74
N HIS A 65 -4.01 -4.66 -9.35
CA HIS A 65 -5.09 -3.84 -9.88
C HIS A 65 -6.03 -3.35 -8.78
N THR A 66 -5.55 -3.22 -7.57
CA THR A 66 -6.34 -2.73 -6.46
C THR A 66 -6.11 -1.24 -6.29
N SER A 67 -7.18 -0.51 -5.97
CA SER A 67 -7.05 0.91 -5.71
C SER A 67 -7.60 1.18 -4.33
N ILE A 68 -6.82 1.77 -3.46
CA ILE A 68 -7.20 2.00 -2.09
C ILE A 68 -7.04 3.48 -1.77
N GLY A 69 -8.00 4.03 -1.05
CA GLY A 69 -7.92 5.43 -0.66
C GLY A 69 -8.41 6.42 -1.69
N GLU A 70 -8.95 5.95 -2.80
CA GLU A 70 -9.49 6.86 -3.75
C GLU A 70 -10.84 7.25 -3.33
N ASP A 71 -11.21 8.42 -3.68
CA ASP A 71 -12.39 8.84 -3.29
C ASP A 71 -13.45 8.18 -3.93
N CYS A 72 -14.16 7.78 -3.67
CA CYS A 72 -15.02 7.19 -4.23
C CYS A 72 -15.83 6.63 -3.62
N GLN A 73 -16.17 6.41 -3.55
CA GLN A 73 -16.91 5.97 -3.04
C GLN A 73 -17.27 4.78 -2.96
N ASP A 74 -16.92 4.17 -3.17
CA ASP A 74 -17.12 2.97 -3.11
C ASP A 74 -17.08 2.49 -2.00
N LYS A 75 -17.52 2.85 -1.35
CA LYS A 75 -17.50 2.43 -0.25
C LYS A 75 -17.85 1.18 -0.12
N LYS A 76 -18.34 0.62 -0.87
CA LYS A 76 -18.70 -0.56 -0.70
C LYS A 76 -17.64 -1.30 -0.35
N TYR A 77 -16.73 -1.34 -0.88
CA TYR A 77 -15.82 -2.15 -0.47
C TYR A 77 -14.86 -1.51 0.10
N ALA A 78 -14.88 -0.38 0.03
CA ALA A 78 -13.92 0.31 0.63
C ALA A 78 -14.08 -0.04 1.98
N GLY A 79 -15.21 -0.15 2.42
CA GLY A 79 -15.28 -0.41 3.68
C GLY A 79 -14.70 -1.59 4.00
N GLU A 80 -14.95 -2.58 3.37
CA GLU A 80 -14.45 -3.70 3.83
C GLU A 80 -13.13 -3.78 3.67
N ARG A 81 -12.59 -3.16 2.86
CA ARG A 81 -11.29 -3.35 2.84
C ARG A 81 -10.64 -2.37 3.44
N THR A 82 -11.21 -1.42 3.90
CA THR A 82 -10.46 -0.46 4.41
C THR A 82 -9.79 -0.84 5.54
N PHE A 83 -10.17 -1.81 6.16
CA PHE A 83 -9.42 -2.11 7.20
C PHE A 83 -8.51 -3.03 6.83
N LEU A 84 -7.92 -3.02 5.84
CA LEU A 84 -6.89 -3.91 5.51
C LEU A 84 -5.76 -3.91 6.47
#